data_c93f91b14cb2d56da9948972b5bbf777
#
_entry.id   c93f91b14cb2d56da9948972b5bbf777
#
_cell.length_a   1.000
_cell.length_b   1.000
_cell.length_c   1.000
_cell.angle_alpha   90.00
_cell.angle_beta   90.00
_cell.angle_gamma   90.00
#
_symmetry.space_group_name_H-M   'P 1'
#
loop_
_entity.id
_entity.type
_entity.pdbx_description
1 polymer ?
#
loop_
_entity_poly.entity_id
_entity_poly.type
_entity_poly.pdbx_seq_one_letter_code
_entity_poly.pdbx_strand_id
1 'polypeptide(L)'
;MPLKAYLICFNGVLKREFLRFVHQRTRFLSALIRPLLWLVVFAAGFRAALGVSIIPPYQTYITYETYILPGLCCMILLFNGMQGSLSMVYDREMGSMKVLLMSPLPRAWLLFCKLVSIALLSLAQVYAFIALGWLVGVEPPLWGLVAVLPALLLTAFLLGAIGLFLSSRIRQLENFAGVMNFVIFPMFFMSSALYPLWKMRESSEWLYWVCSFNPFTHAVELVRFALYLELNQTALLITLATTAVFTLLALLGFNPERMASNTKGKG
;
A
#
# COMPACT_ATOMS: atom_id res chain seq x y z
N MET A 1 2.38 23.45 -22.10
CA MET A 1 1.24 23.88 -21.24
C MET A 1 1.76 24.65 -20.04
N PRO A 2 1.05 25.66 -19.53
CA PRO A 2 1.50 26.43 -18.37
C PRO A 2 1.47 25.54 -17.11
N LEU A 3 2.46 25.71 -16.22
CA LEU A 3 2.59 25.00 -14.94
C LEU A 3 1.30 25.08 -14.09
N LYS A 4 0.56 26.20 -14.21
CA LYS A 4 -0.75 26.36 -13.57
C LYS A 4 -1.75 25.26 -13.89
N ALA A 5 -1.80 24.75 -15.13
CA ALA A 5 -2.73 23.69 -15.52
C ALA A 5 -2.43 22.36 -14.80
N TYR A 6 -1.16 22.04 -14.60
CA TYR A 6 -0.72 20.86 -13.86
C TYR A 6 -1.12 20.96 -12.37
N LEU A 7 -0.94 22.12 -11.75
CA LEU A 7 -1.32 22.35 -10.35
C LEU A 7 -2.83 22.34 -10.13
N ILE A 8 -3.61 22.93 -11.05
CA ILE A 8 -5.09 22.92 -10.98
C ILE A 8 -5.59 21.45 -11.05
N CYS A 9 -5.05 20.67 -11.98
CA CYS A 9 -5.41 19.27 -12.11
C CYS A 9 -5.04 18.48 -10.85
N PHE A 10 -3.83 18.66 -10.32
CA PHE A 10 -3.38 18.01 -9.09
C PHE A 10 -4.32 18.32 -7.92
N ASN A 11 -4.62 19.59 -7.68
CA ASN A 11 -5.55 20.01 -6.63
C ASN A 11 -6.96 19.45 -6.85
N GLY A 12 -7.44 19.42 -8.10
CA GLY A 12 -8.74 18.83 -8.44
C GLY A 12 -8.83 17.35 -8.12
N VAL A 13 -7.81 16.58 -8.51
CA VAL A 13 -7.74 15.14 -8.22
C VAL A 13 -7.63 14.90 -6.72
N LEU A 14 -6.73 15.60 -6.03
CA LEU A 14 -6.53 15.48 -4.59
C LEU A 14 -7.80 15.81 -3.82
N LYS A 15 -8.46 16.93 -4.14
CA LYS A 15 -9.73 17.34 -3.53
C LYS A 15 -10.83 16.31 -3.75
N ARG A 16 -10.94 15.76 -4.96
CA ARG A 16 -11.92 14.71 -5.29
C ARG A 16 -11.71 13.45 -4.44
N GLU A 17 -10.49 12.98 -4.34
CA GLU A 17 -10.17 11.78 -3.55
C GLU A 17 -10.36 12.03 -2.06
N PHE A 18 -9.97 13.21 -1.57
CA PHE A 18 -10.19 13.61 -0.18
C PHE A 18 -11.67 13.68 0.18
N LEU A 19 -12.50 14.34 -0.65
CA LEU A 19 -13.95 14.40 -0.44
C LEU A 19 -14.58 13.01 -0.47
N ARG A 20 -14.17 12.15 -1.43
CA ARG A 20 -14.64 10.76 -1.49
C ARG A 20 -14.29 10.00 -0.21
N PHE A 21 -13.08 10.22 0.31
CA PHE A 21 -12.62 9.61 1.55
C PHE A 21 -13.44 10.08 2.77
N VAL A 22 -13.66 11.38 2.92
CA VAL A 22 -14.43 11.96 4.04
C VAL A 22 -15.90 11.51 4.01
N HIS A 23 -16.52 11.41 2.83
CA HIS A 23 -17.90 10.93 2.70
C HIS A 23 -18.05 9.42 2.93
N GLN A 24 -16.97 8.65 2.80
CA GLN A 24 -16.96 7.20 3.06
C GLN A 24 -16.44 6.86 4.47
N ARG A 25 -17.11 7.38 5.52
CA ARG A 25 -16.68 7.18 6.93
C ARG A 25 -16.54 5.71 7.32
N THR A 26 -17.43 4.85 6.84
CA THR A 26 -17.37 3.40 7.06
C THR A 26 -16.10 2.77 6.50
N ARG A 27 -15.61 3.28 5.37
CA ARG A 27 -14.36 2.82 4.75
C ARG A 27 -13.13 3.21 5.58
N PHE A 28 -13.13 4.43 6.15
CA PHE A 28 -12.07 4.88 7.05
C PHE A 28 -12.00 4.00 8.29
N LEU A 29 -13.15 3.79 8.95
CA LEU A 29 -13.24 2.97 10.16
C LEU A 29 -12.84 1.52 9.89
N SER A 30 -13.33 0.89 8.83
CA SER A 30 -12.97 -0.50 8.51
C SER A 30 -11.49 -0.68 8.18
N ALA A 31 -10.85 0.33 7.59
CA ALA A 31 -9.41 0.31 7.32
C ALA A 31 -8.56 0.38 8.60
N LEU A 32 -9.06 1.02 9.66
CA LEU A 32 -8.39 1.07 10.97
C LEU A 32 -8.76 -0.11 11.88
N ILE A 33 -10.02 -0.51 11.89
CA ILE A 33 -10.49 -1.60 12.76
C ILE A 33 -9.79 -2.91 12.42
N ARG A 34 -9.60 -3.22 11.13
CA ARG A 34 -8.96 -4.46 10.71
C ARG A 34 -7.53 -4.63 11.27
N PRO A 35 -6.57 -3.71 11.05
CA PRO A 35 -5.23 -3.84 11.63
C PRO A 35 -5.24 -3.72 13.16
N LEU A 36 -6.18 -2.99 13.77
CA LEU A 36 -6.32 -2.94 15.23
C LEU A 36 -6.76 -4.28 15.79
N LEU A 37 -7.75 -4.94 15.19
CA LEU A 37 -8.16 -6.29 15.60
C LEU A 37 -6.98 -7.27 15.50
N TRP A 38 -6.22 -7.20 14.40
CA TRP A 38 -5.02 -8.01 14.24
C TRP A 38 -3.98 -7.71 15.31
N LEU A 39 -3.71 -6.43 15.60
CA LEU A 39 -2.79 -6.03 16.66
C LEU A 39 -3.21 -6.61 18.01
N VAL A 40 -4.47 -6.42 18.41
CA VAL A 40 -5.00 -6.89 19.69
C VAL A 40 -5.02 -8.43 19.78
N VAL A 41 -5.51 -9.11 18.75
CA VAL A 41 -5.60 -10.58 18.74
C VAL A 41 -4.21 -11.21 18.77
N PHE A 42 -3.27 -10.69 17.97
CA PHE A 42 -1.90 -11.22 17.96
C PHE A 42 -1.14 -10.82 19.23
N ALA A 43 -1.35 -9.61 19.77
CA ALA A 43 -0.79 -9.22 21.05
C ALA A 43 -1.22 -10.16 22.16
N ALA A 44 -2.51 -10.45 22.26
CA ALA A 44 -3.05 -11.33 23.29
C ALA A 44 -2.67 -12.82 23.08
N GLY A 45 -2.72 -13.29 21.82
CA GLY A 45 -2.55 -14.70 21.50
C GLY A 45 -1.09 -15.17 21.42
N PHE A 46 -0.17 -14.31 21.04
CA PHE A 46 1.23 -14.69 20.76
C PHE A 46 2.25 -14.09 21.71
N ARG A 47 1.83 -13.28 22.68
CA ARG A 47 2.71 -12.63 23.67
C ARG A 47 3.60 -13.64 24.42
N ALA A 48 3.07 -14.82 24.72
CA ALA A 48 3.80 -15.88 25.41
C ALA A 48 4.60 -16.80 24.47
N ALA A 49 4.22 -16.90 23.20
CA ALA A 49 4.78 -17.88 22.26
C ALA A 49 5.97 -17.36 21.45
N LEU A 50 6.10 -16.05 21.29
CA LEU A 50 7.12 -15.39 20.49
C LEU A 50 7.85 -14.34 21.34
N GLY A 51 8.65 -14.80 22.31
CA GLY A 51 9.79 -14.02 22.79
C GLY A 51 10.72 -13.81 21.60
N VAL A 52 10.62 -12.66 20.94
CA VAL A 52 11.45 -12.40 19.75
C VAL A 52 12.84 -12.08 20.24
N SER A 53 13.80 -12.94 19.90
CA SER A 53 15.22 -12.72 20.08
C SER A 53 15.62 -11.37 19.46
N ILE A 54 16.74 -10.80 19.91
CA ILE A 54 17.29 -9.56 19.36
C ILE A 54 17.52 -9.73 17.85
N ILE A 55 16.72 -9.03 17.05
CA ILE A 55 16.76 -9.08 15.58
C ILE A 55 16.91 -7.65 15.06
N PRO A 56 17.82 -7.38 14.11
CA PRO A 56 17.89 -6.07 13.48
C PRO A 56 16.50 -5.62 12.94
N PRO A 57 16.12 -4.35 13.09
CA PRO A 57 16.86 -3.20 13.64
C PRO A 57 16.77 -3.03 15.17
N TYR A 58 16.20 -3.98 15.90
CA TYR A 58 15.99 -3.87 17.34
C TYR A 58 17.26 -4.18 18.13
N GLN A 59 17.60 -3.29 19.04
CA GLN A 59 18.79 -3.42 19.91
C GLN A 59 18.51 -4.17 21.22
N THR A 60 17.22 -4.34 21.56
CA THR A 60 16.76 -4.99 22.80
C THR A 60 15.70 -6.04 22.50
N TYR A 61 15.36 -6.83 23.51
CA TYR A 61 14.18 -7.71 23.42
C TYR A 61 12.93 -6.88 23.20
N ILE A 62 12.17 -7.22 22.16
CA ILE A 62 10.91 -6.56 21.83
C ILE A 62 9.73 -7.49 22.03
N THR A 63 8.59 -6.91 22.31
CA THR A 63 7.31 -7.61 22.32
C THR A 63 6.88 -7.91 20.87
N TYR A 64 6.05 -8.94 20.72
CA TYR A 64 5.56 -9.31 19.39
C TYR A 64 4.74 -8.17 18.75
N GLU A 65 4.01 -7.41 19.55
CA GLU A 65 3.25 -6.23 19.09
C GLU A 65 4.15 -5.19 18.41
N THR A 66 5.32 -4.94 19.00
CA THR A 66 6.32 -4.02 18.45
C THR A 66 6.85 -4.52 17.11
N TYR A 67 7.06 -5.84 17.00
CA TYR A 67 7.53 -6.47 15.76
C TYR A 67 6.51 -6.35 14.60
N ILE A 68 5.20 -6.58 14.86
CA ILE A 68 4.18 -6.59 13.81
C ILE A 68 3.69 -5.20 13.42
N LEU A 69 3.91 -4.18 14.24
CA LEU A 69 3.43 -2.81 13.99
C LEU A 69 3.79 -2.29 12.59
N PRO A 70 5.06 -2.35 12.10
CA PRO A 70 5.40 -1.91 10.74
C PRO A 70 4.68 -2.73 9.66
N GLY A 71 4.52 -4.03 9.87
CA GLY A 71 3.78 -4.91 8.96
C GLY A 71 2.31 -4.53 8.85
N LEU A 72 1.66 -4.18 9.95
CA LEU A 72 0.27 -3.70 9.98
C LEU A 72 0.13 -2.30 9.36
N CYS A 73 1.12 -1.41 9.53
CA CYS A 73 1.18 -0.15 8.79
C CYS A 73 1.21 -0.40 7.27
N CYS A 74 2.06 -1.30 6.81
CA CYS A 74 2.11 -1.69 5.40
C CYS A 74 0.83 -2.38 4.92
N MET A 75 0.14 -3.12 5.78
CA MET A 75 -1.19 -3.68 5.50
C MET A 75 -2.21 -2.58 5.18
N ILE A 76 -2.23 -1.48 5.95
CA ILE A 76 -3.08 -0.33 5.66
C ILE A 76 -2.76 0.24 4.28
N LEU A 77 -1.48 0.43 3.97
CA LEU A 77 -1.03 0.92 2.66
C LEU A 77 -1.45 -0.02 1.52
N LEU A 78 -1.35 -1.34 1.73
CA LEU A 78 -1.74 -2.35 0.74
C LEU A 78 -3.24 -2.30 0.43
N PHE A 79 -4.07 -2.30 1.47
CA PHE A 79 -5.53 -2.20 1.29
C PHE A 79 -5.93 -0.88 0.64
N ASN A 80 -5.33 0.23 1.05
CA ASN A 80 -5.64 1.54 0.46
C ASN A 80 -5.17 1.67 -0.99
N GLY A 81 -3.99 1.15 -1.32
CA GLY A 81 -3.49 1.10 -2.69
C GLY A 81 -4.44 0.35 -3.62
N MET A 82 -4.89 -0.84 -3.19
CA MET A 82 -5.84 -1.64 -3.94
C MET A 82 -7.22 -0.98 -4.04
N GLN A 83 -7.77 -0.47 -2.93
CA GLN A 83 -9.08 0.21 -2.92
C GLN A 83 -9.06 1.54 -3.68
N GLY A 84 -7.95 2.29 -3.63
CA GLY A 84 -7.77 3.49 -4.44
C GLY A 84 -7.82 3.18 -5.93
N SER A 85 -7.27 2.04 -6.31
CA SER A 85 -7.27 1.55 -7.70
C SER A 85 -8.64 1.04 -8.15
N LEU A 86 -9.45 0.50 -7.23
CA LEU A 86 -10.84 0.13 -7.50
C LEU A 86 -11.65 1.30 -8.04
N SER A 87 -11.38 2.52 -7.56
CA SER A 87 -12.06 3.73 -8.07
C SER A 87 -11.80 3.99 -9.55
N MET A 88 -10.67 3.51 -10.09
CA MET A 88 -10.36 3.64 -11.53
C MET A 88 -11.19 2.65 -12.37
N VAL A 89 -11.42 1.44 -11.85
CA VAL A 89 -12.31 0.46 -12.49
C VAL A 89 -13.74 0.99 -12.50
N TYR A 90 -14.19 1.54 -11.37
CA TYR A 90 -15.49 2.18 -11.23
C TYR A 90 -15.67 3.36 -12.19
N ASP A 91 -14.68 4.28 -12.26
CA ASP A 91 -14.72 5.43 -13.18
C ASP A 91 -14.78 4.96 -14.66
N ARG A 92 -14.19 3.79 -14.97
CA ARG A 92 -14.26 3.19 -16.31
C ARG A 92 -15.64 2.61 -16.60
N GLU A 93 -16.20 1.85 -15.68
CA GLU A 93 -17.50 1.19 -15.84
C GLU A 93 -18.64 2.20 -15.95
N MET A 94 -18.60 3.28 -15.15
CA MET A 94 -19.56 4.38 -15.19
C MET A 94 -19.32 5.38 -16.34
N GLY A 95 -18.28 5.17 -17.17
CA GLY A 95 -17.96 6.05 -18.31
C GLY A 95 -17.35 7.41 -17.92
N SER A 96 -17.22 7.73 -16.64
CA SER A 96 -16.61 8.99 -16.17
C SER A 96 -15.12 9.10 -16.48
N MET A 97 -14.49 7.98 -16.79
CA MET A 97 -13.10 7.96 -17.27
C MET A 97 -12.90 8.71 -18.59
N LYS A 98 -13.94 8.80 -19.45
CA LYS A 98 -13.89 9.60 -20.69
C LYS A 98 -13.59 11.07 -20.39
N VAL A 99 -14.20 11.62 -19.34
CA VAL A 99 -13.98 13.02 -18.91
C VAL A 99 -12.53 13.24 -18.46
N LEU A 100 -11.95 12.28 -17.75
CA LEU A 100 -10.54 12.32 -17.34
C LEU A 100 -9.60 12.23 -18.55
N LEU A 101 -9.94 11.43 -19.56
CA LEU A 101 -9.13 11.26 -20.78
C LEU A 101 -9.28 12.44 -21.77
N MET A 102 -10.33 13.24 -21.67
CA MET A 102 -10.49 14.49 -22.42
C MET A 102 -9.64 15.63 -21.86
N SER A 103 -9.04 15.45 -20.69
CA SER A 103 -8.07 16.42 -20.14
C SER A 103 -6.87 16.56 -21.10
N PRO A 104 -6.42 17.78 -21.40
CA PRO A 104 -5.26 18.01 -22.26
C PRO A 104 -3.92 17.62 -21.63
N LEU A 105 -3.94 17.07 -20.39
CA LEU A 105 -2.75 16.71 -19.64
C LEU A 105 -2.26 15.27 -19.95
N PRO A 106 -0.93 15.01 -19.88
CA PRO A 106 -0.39 13.70 -20.12
C PRO A 106 -0.92 12.70 -19.08
N ARG A 107 -1.22 11.48 -19.52
CA ARG A 107 -1.77 10.39 -18.70
C ARG A 107 -0.90 10.03 -17.51
N ALA A 108 0.41 10.08 -17.72
CA ALA A 108 1.39 9.85 -16.64
C ALA A 108 1.15 10.82 -15.47
N TRP A 109 0.79 12.08 -15.77
CA TRP A 109 0.49 13.06 -14.74
C TRP A 109 -0.79 12.72 -13.96
N LEU A 110 -1.85 12.29 -14.66
CA LEU A 110 -3.10 11.88 -14.02
C LEU A 110 -2.91 10.69 -13.09
N LEU A 111 -2.15 9.68 -13.54
CA LEU A 111 -1.79 8.52 -12.71
C LEU A 111 -0.92 8.92 -11.52
N PHE A 112 0.05 9.81 -11.74
CA PHE A 112 0.89 10.35 -10.67
C PHE A 112 0.05 11.10 -9.62
N CYS A 113 -0.85 12.00 -10.03
CA CYS A 113 -1.78 12.68 -9.13
C CYS A 113 -2.62 11.69 -8.31
N LYS A 114 -3.05 10.62 -8.95
CA LYS A 114 -3.82 9.55 -8.30
C LYS A 114 -2.98 8.80 -7.25
N LEU A 115 -1.76 8.41 -7.60
CA LEU A 115 -0.83 7.75 -6.67
C LEU A 115 -0.52 8.62 -5.46
N VAL A 116 -0.21 9.91 -5.68
CA VAL A 116 0.04 10.86 -4.59
C VAL A 116 -1.18 11.00 -3.70
N SER A 117 -2.37 11.09 -4.27
CA SER A 117 -3.62 11.21 -3.48
C SER A 117 -3.86 9.97 -2.62
N ILE A 118 -3.67 8.77 -3.18
CA ILE A 118 -3.78 7.50 -2.43
C ILE A 118 -2.73 7.46 -1.32
N ALA A 119 -1.48 7.83 -1.61
CA ALA A 119 -0.39 7.80 -0.65
C ALA A 119 -0.65 8.75 0.54
N LEU A 120 -1.04 9.99 0.28
CA LEU A 120 -1.32 10.98 1.34
C LEU A 120 -2.47 10.54 2.26
N LEU A 121 -3.56 10.01 1.69
CA LEU A 121 -4.69 9.50 2.48
C LEU A 121 -4.28 8.27 3.30
N SER A 122 -3.47 7.40 2.72
CA SER A 122 -2.96 6.21 3.41
C SER A 122 -2.03 6.57 4.56
N LEU A 123 -1.17 7.57 4.38
CA LEU A 123 -0.29 8.08 5.45
C LEU A 123 -1.10 8.60 6.63
N ALA A 124 -2.15 9.39 6.38
CA ALA A 124 -3.01 9.88 7.45
C ALA A 124 -3.61 8.72 8.27
N GLN A 125 -4.00 7.63 7.61
CA GLN A 125 -4.52 6.43 8.29
C GLN A 125 -3.42 5.66 9.04
N VAL A 126 -2.21 5.54 8.48
CA VAL A 126 -1.08 4.89 9.17
C VAL A 126 -0.74 5.64 10.45
N TYR A 127 -0.64 6.97 10.42
CA TYR A 127 -0.38 7.75 11.63
C TYR A 127 -1.52 7.69 12.65
N ALA A 128 -2.78 7.68 12.19
CA ALA A 128 -3.93 7.45 13.08
C ALA A 128 -3.84 6.04 13.73
N PHE A 129 -3.44 5.01 12.96
CA PHE A 129 -3.23 3.67 13.49
C PHE A 129 -2.09 3.61 14.52
N ILE A 130 -0.96 4.26 14.26
CA ILE A 130 0.17 4.32 15.20
C ILE A 130 -0.26 5.04 16.49
N ALA A 131 -1.01 6.15 16.38
CA ALA A 131 -1.55 6.85 17.55
C ALA A 131 -2.49 5.98 18.39
N LEU A 132 -3.31 5.13 17.75
CA LEU A 132 -4.12 4.13 18.44
C LEU A 132 -3.28 2.99 19.03
N GLY A 133 -2.16 2.64 18.39
CA GLY A 133 -1.20 1.66 18.91
C GLY A 133 -0.58 2.07 20.23
N TRP A 134 -0.38 3.37 20.46
CA TRP A 134 0.08 3.89 21.76
C TRP A 134 -0.90 3.59 22.91
N LEU A 135 -2.20 3.60 22.63
CA LEU A 135 -3.21 3.23 23.64
C LEU A 135 -3.13 1.75 24.02
N VAL A 136 -2.55 0.92 23.19
CA VAL A 136 -2.35 -0.53 23.42
C VAL A 136 -0.96 -0.82 24.01
N GLY A 137 -0.14 0.23 24.24
CA GLY A 137 1.18 0.11 24.86
C GLY A 137 2.33 -0.15 23.87
N VAL A 138 2.12 0.09 22.57
CA VAL A 138 3.20 0.01 21.57
C VAL A 138 3.76 1.41 21.35
N GLU A 139 5.00 1.64 21.77
CA GLU A 139 5.65 2.95 21.75
C GLU A 139 6.82 2.96 20.75
N PRO A 140 6.59 3.26 19.46
CA PRO A 140 7.69 3.47 18.52
C PRO A 140 8.46 4.75 18.86
N PRO A 141 9.76 4.84 18.51
CA PRO A 141 10.57 6.02 18.80
C PRO A 141 10.02 7.25 18.07
N LEU A 142 9.88 8.37 18.78
CA LEU A 142 9.28 9.61 18.25
C LEU A 142 9.99 10.12 16.99
N TRP A 143 11.33 10.11 16.97
CA TRP A 143 12.12 10.48 15.79
C TRP A 143 11.92 9.50 14.64
N GLY A 144 11.64 8.23 14.94
CA GLY A 144 11.30 7.21 13.94
C GLY A 144 10.03 7.52 13.20
N LEU A 145 9.05 8.21 13.83
CA LEU A 145 7.82 8.62 13.16
C LEU A 145 8.08 9.62 12.02
N VAL A 146 9.10 10.46 12.14
CA VAL A 146 9.49 11.38 11.07
C VAL A 146 10.36 10.67 10.04
N ALA A 147 11.33 9.86 10.50
CA ALA A 147 12.26 9.14 9.64
C ALA A 147 11.56 8.10 8.75
N VAL A 148 10.48 7.50 9.20
CA VAL A 148 9.72 6.49 8.43
C VAL A 148 8.89 7.09 7.27
N LEU A 149 8.67 8.41 7.25
CA LEU A 149 7.83 9.10 6.27
C LEU A 149 8.20 8.80 4.80
N PRO A 150 9.48 8.94 4.38
CA PRO A 150 9.87 8.62 3.01
C PRO A 150 9.71 7.12 2.68
N ALA A 151 9.95 6.23 3.64
CA ALA A 151 9.74 4.80 3.47
C ALA A 151 8.25 4.44 3.29
N LEU A 152 7.37 5.05 4.09
CA LEU A 152 5.92 4.90 3.95
C LEU A 152 5.41 5.46 2.61
N LEU A 153 5.92 6.62 2.18
CA LEU A 153 5.60 7.18 0.87
C LEU A 153 5.99 6.23 -0.26
N LEU A 154 7.23 5.75 -0.27
CA LEU A 154 7.71 4.83 -1.29
C LEU A 154 6.90 3.53 -1.30
N THR A 155 6.61 2.96 -0.14
CA THR A 155 5.76 1.78 0.02
C THR A 155 4.34 2.04 -0.49
N ALA A 156 3.75 3.20 -0.18
CA ALA A 156 2.43 3.59 -0.68
C ALA A 156 2.40 3.72 -2.21
N PHE A 157 3.48 4.28 -2.80
CA PHE A 157 3.64 4.34 -4.26
C PHE A 157 3.75 2.95 -4.87
N LEU A 158 4.55 2.05 -4.30
CA LEU A 158 4.67 0.67 -4.77
C LEU A 158 3.30 -0.02 -4.79
N LEU A 159 2.62 -0.02 -3.65
CA LEU A 159 1.36 -0.75 -3.48
C LEU A 159 0.21 -0.12 -4.27
N GLY A 160 0.20 1.21 -4.38
CA GLY A 160 -0.68 1.94 -5.28
C GLY A 160 -0.42 1.62 -6.76
N ALA A 161 0.84 1.51 -7.18
CA ALA A 161 1.23 1.16 -8.56
C ALA A 161 0.82 -0.27 -8.91
N ILE A 162 0.98 -1.24 -7.99
CA ILE A 162 0.48 -2.61 -8.17
C ILE A 162 -1.04 -2.60 -8.37
N GLY A 163 -1.76 -1.88 -7.52
CA GLY A 163 -3.22 -1.73 -7.65
C GLY A 163 -3.63 -1.10 -8.97
N LEU A 164 -2.96 -0.02 -9.41
CA LEU A 164 -3.21 0.63 -10.70
C LEU A 164 -2.90 -0.29 -11.88
N PHE A 165 -1.83 -1.07 -11.81
CA PHE A 165 -1.51 -2.08 -12.82
C PHE A 165 -2.65 -3.11 -12.92
N LEU A 166 -3.12 -3.67 -11.81
CA LEU A 166 -4.24 -4.61 -11.80
C LEU A 166 -5.52 -3.96 -12.36
N SER A 167 -5.83 -2.73 -11.95
CA SER A 167 -6.99 -2.00 -12.46
C SER A 167 -6.91 -1.71 -13.97
N SER A 168 -5.70 -1.62 -14.53
CA SER A 168 -5.52 -1.45 -15.98
C SER A 168 -5.89 -2.70 -16.78
N ARG A 169 -5.78 -3.88 -16.17
CA ARG A 169 -6.05 -5.19 -16.81
C ARG A 169 -7.46 -5.68 -16.59
N ILE A 170 -8.05 -5.39 -15.43
CA ILE A 170 -9.38 -5.87 -15.05
C ILE A 170 -10.42 -4.80 -15.35
N ARG A 171 -11.49 -5.17 -16.05
CA ARG A 171 -12.50 -4.24 -16.55
C ARG A 171 -13.74 -4.15 -15.68
N GLN A 172 -14.14 -5.26 -15.08
CA GLN A 172 -15.35 -5.39 -14.29
C GLN A 172 -15.04 -5.21 -12.81
N LEU A 173 -15.89 -4.45 -12.12
CA LEU A 173 -15.74 -4.12 -10.71
C LEU A 173 -15.75 -5.38 -9.82
N GLU A 174 -16.66 -6.30 -10.11
CA GLU A 174 -16.82 -7.57 -9.39
C GLU A 174 -15.56 -8.44 -9.48
N ASN A 175 -15.02 -8.60 -10.69
CA ASN A 175 -13.80 -9.34 -10.93
C ASN A 175 -12.58 -8.69 -10.25
N PHE A 176 -12.54 -7.36 -10.22
CA PHE A 176 -11.47 -6.64 -9.54
C PHE A 176 -11.49 -6.88 -8.03
N ALA A 177 -12.67 -6.86 -7.41
CA ALA A 177 -12.82 -7.12 -5.98
C ALA A 177 -12.33 -8.53 -5.59
N GLY A 178 -12.63 -9.54 -6.41
CA GLY A 178 -12.14 -10.90 -6.23
C GLY A 178 -10.62 -11.01 -6.36
N VAL A 179 -10.05 -10.47 -7.44
CA VAL A 179 -8.59 -10.46 -7.68
C VAL A 179 -7.86 -9.65 -6.62
N MET A 180 -8.42 -8.54 -6.17
CA MET A 180 -7.85 -7.72 -5.09
C MET A 180 -7.62 -8.56 -3.82
N ASN A 181 -8.61 -9.31 -3.38
CA ASN A 181 -8.47 -10.15 -2.19
C ASN A 181 -7.47 -11.28 -2.43
N PHE A 182 -7.49 -11.91 -3.61
CA PHE A 182 -6.54 -12.95 -3.99
C PHE A 182 -5.09 -12.46 -4.03
N VAL A 183 -4.86 -11.18 -4.33
CA VAL A 183 -3.50 -10.58 -4.30
C VAL A 183 -3.12 -10.11 -2.89
N ILE A 184 -4.03 -9.46 -2.16
CA ILE A 184 -3.75 -8.89 -0.84
C ILE A 184 -3.33 -9.99 0.16
N PHE A 185 -4.12 -11.07 0.26
CA PHE A 185 -3.87 -12.08 1.29
C PHE A 185 -2.54 -12.80 1.10
N PRO A 186 -2.18 -13.34 -0.08
CA PRO A 186 -0.87 -13.94 -0.26
C PRO A 186 0.28 -12.94 -0.07
N MET A 187 0.17 -11.72 -0.57
CA MET A 187 1.19 -10.69 -0.37
C MET A 187 1.43 -10.41 1.11
N PHE A 188 0.38 -10.35 1.91
CA PHE A 188 0.48 -10.05 3.34
C PHE A 188 0.98 -11.25 4.15
N PHE A 189 0.36 -12.43 3.98
CA PHE A 189 0.68 -13.61 4.79
C PHE A 189 2.01 -14.26 4.39
N MET A 190 2.39 -14.21 3.12
CA MET A 190 3.68 -14.69 2.63
C MET A 190 4.73 -13.57 2.63
N SER A 191 4.89 -12.89 3.76
CA SER A 191 5.83 -11.80 3.94
C SER A 191 6.40 -11.76 5.35
N SER A 192 7.38 -10.88 5.57
CA SER A 192 7.95 -10.63 6.91
C SER A 192 7.07 -9.75 7.80
N ALA A 193 5.82 -9.48 7.41
CA ALA A 193 4.92 -8.61 8.18
C ALA A 193 4.56 -9.19 9.55
N LEU A 194 4.26 -10.49 9.61
CA LEU A 194 3.82 -11.19 10.83
C LEU A 194 4.92 -12.04 11.45
N TYR A 195 5.83 -12.58 10.65
CA TYR A 195 6.86 -13.50 11.12
C TYR A 195 8.22 -13.13 10.53
N PRO A 196 9.32 -13.23 11.32
CA PRO A 196 10.66 -13.06 10.80
C PRO A 196 11.00 -14.07 9.71
N LEU A 197 11.70 -13.65 8.65
CA LEU A 197 12.09 -14.52 7.54
C LEU A 197 12.92 -15.74 7.98
N TRP A 198 13.80 -15.58 8.99
CA TRP A 198 14.62 -16.68 9.49
C TRP A 198 13.75 -17.81 10.09
N LYS A 199 12.65 -17.45 10.76
CA LYS A 199 11.72 -18.44 11.33
C LYS A 199 10.96 -19.20 10.25
N MET A 200 10.67 -18.55 9.12
CA MET A 200 10.11 -19.23 7.95
C MET A 200 11.10 -20.22 7.33
N ARG A 201 12.39 -19.85 7.31
CA ARG A 201 13.46 -20.73 6.83
C ARG A 201 13.63 -22.00 7.68
N GLU A 202 13.49 -21.89 9.01
CA GLU A 202 13.50 -23.04 9.92
C GLU A 202 12.33 -23.99 9.67
N SER A 203 11.17 -23.44 9.29
CA SER A 203 9.96 -24.23 9.03
C SER A 203 9.98 -24.86 7.64
N SER A 204 10.36 -24.11 6.60
CA SER A 204 10.40 -24.58 5.22
C SER A 204 11.24 -23.66 4.33
N GLU A 205 12.24 -24.24 3.65
CA GLU A 205 13.10 -23.48 2.74
C GLU A 205 12.31 -22.90 1.54
N TRP A 206 11.34 -23.64 1.02
CA TRP A 206 10.46 -23.17 -0.05
C TRP A 206 9.66 -21.94 0.38
N LEU A 207 9.09 -21.96 1.59
CA LEU A 207 8.32 -20.82 2.12
C LEU A 207 9.20 -19.58 2.29
N TYR A 208 10.44 -19.77 2.76
CA TYR A 208 11.42 -18.69 2.86
C TYR A 208 11.66 -18.02 1.49
N TRP A 209 11.87 -18.79 0.43
CA TRP A 209 12.10 -18.25 -0.89
C TRP A 209 10.88 -17.46 -1.42
N VAL A 210 9.66 -18.00 -1.28
CA VAL A 210 8.43 -17.30 -1.67
C VAL A 210 8.30 -15.98 -0.94
N CYS A 211 8.52 -15.97 0.38
CA CYS A 211 8.45 -14.75 1.18
C CYS A 211 9.56 -13.75 0.82
N SER A 212 10.76 -14.22 0.48
CA SER A 212 11.88 -13.37 0.09
C SER A 212 11.70 -12.72 -1.29
N PHE A 213 11.05 -13.39 -2.23
CA PHE A 213 10.72 -12.81 -3.54
C PHE A 213 9.52 -11.88 -3.52
N ASN A 214 8.75 -11.88 -2.44
CA ASN A 214 7.58 -11.01 -2.31
C ASN A 214 8.00 -9.54 -2.17
N PRO A 215 7.61 -8.63 -3.09
CA PRO A 215 7.97 -7.22 -3.00
C PRO A 215 7.42 -6.54 -1.74
N PHE A 216 6.32 -7.05 -1.20
CA PHE A 216 5.74 -6.56 0.06
C PHE A 216 6.66 -6.81 1.26
N THR A 217 7.41 -7.91 1.28
CA THR A 217 8.41 -8.19 2.31
C THR A 217 9.46 -7.07 2.39
N HIS A 218 10.01 -6.68 1.25
CA HIS A 218 11.01 -5.61 1.21
C HIS A 218 10.42 -4.25 1.61
N ALA A 219 9.18 -3.97 1.23
CA ALA A 219 8.47 -2.77 1.67
C ALA A 219 8.28 -2.74 3.20
N VAL A 220 7.90 -3.87 3.81
CA VAL A 220 7.78 -4.01 5.27
C VAL A 220 9.13 -3.84 5.97
N GLU A 221 10.18 -4.49 5.46
CA GLU A 221 11.53 -4.35 6.03
C GLU A 221 12.04 -2.90 5.93
N LEU A 222 11.80 -2.23 4.80
CA LEU A 222 12.14 -0.83 4.64
C LEU A 222 11.47 0.06 5.69
N VAL A 223 10.17 -0.11 5.90
CA VAL A 223 9.39 0.65 6.89
C VAL A 223 9.84 0.29 8.31
N ARG A 224 10.12 -1.00 8.59
CA ARG A 224 10.59 -1.47 9.89
C ARG A 224 11.93 -0.83 10.28
N PHE A 225 12.91 -0.88 9.40
CA PHE A 225 14.22 -0.30 9.65
C PHE A 225 14.15 1.24 9.78
N ALA A 226 13.43 1.91 8.88
CA ALA A 226 13.26 3.36 8.93
C ALA A 226 12.60 3.85 10.21
N LEU A 227 11.64 3.09 10.77
CA LEU A 227 10.98 3.41 12.03
C LEU A 227 11.95 3.41 13.22
N TYR A 228 13.02 2.62 13.14
CA TYR A 228 14.06 2.53 14.17
C TYR A 228 15.36 3.27 13.77
N LEU A 229 15.26 4.27 12.88
CA LEU A 229 16.35 5.16 12.43
C LEU A 229 17.50 4.43 11.73
N GLU A 230 17.24 3.25 11.20
CA GLU A 230 18.19 2.49 10.39
C GLU A 230 17.75 2.42 8.93
N LEU A 231 18.69 2.20 8.02
CA LEU A 231 18.42 2.08 6.60
C LEU A 231 18.81 0.70 6.08
N ASN A 232 17.81 -0.07 5.66
CA ASN A 232 18.04 -1.30 4.93
C ASN A 232 18.19 -1.00 3.42
N GLN A 233 19.45 -0.91 2.95
CA GLN A 233 19.78 -0.56 1.57
C GLN A 233 19.20 -1.57 0.57
N THR A 234 19.23 -2.86 0.88
CA THR A 234 18.69 -3.92 0.01
C THR A 234 17.18 -3.76 -0.14
N ALA A 235 16.48 -3.56 0.98
CA ALA A 235 15.03 -3.34 0.96
C ALA A 235 14.65 -2.06 0.20
N LEU A 236 15.43 -0.99 0.35
CA LEU A 236 15.24 0.27 -0.38
C LEU A 236 15.39 0.06 -1.89
N LEU A 237 16.48 -0.57 -2.34
CA LEU A 237 16.75 -0.78 -3.76
C LEU A 237 15.68 -1.66 -4.43
N ILE A 238 15.29 -2.76 -3.78
CA ILE A 238 14.25 -3.65 -4.30
C ILE A 238 12.89 -2.94 -4.34
N THR A 239 12.55 -2.18 -3.30
CA THR A 239 11.29 -1.41 -3.27
C THR A 239 11.27 -0.32 -4.34
N LEU A 240 12.37 0.38 -4.58
CA LEU A 240 12.50 1.37 -5.67
C LEU A 240 12.37 0.71 -7.04
N ALA A 241 13.11 -0.36 -7.27
CA ALA A 241 13.08 -1.09 -8.55
C ALA A 241 11.68 -1.63 -8.86
N THR A 242 11.03 -2.27 -7.89
CA THR A 242 9.67 -2.80 -8.06
C THR A 242 8.64 -1.69 -8.22
N THR A 243 8.78 -0.56 -7.53
CA THR A 243 7.94 0.63 -7.73
C THR A 243 8.04 1.15 -9.16
N ALA A 244 9.27 1.29 -9.69
CA ALA A 244 9.49 1.74 -11.06
C ALA A 244 8.87 0.77 -12.07
N VAL A 245 9.07 -0.54 -11.90
CA VAL A 245 8.50 -1.57 -12.78
C VAL A 245 6.98 -1.53 -12.77
N PHE A 246 6.32 -1.55 -11.62
CA PHE A 246 4.86 -1.54 -11.56
C PHE A 246 4.25 -0.22 -12.02
N THR A 247 4.91 0.91 -11.77
CA THR A 247 4.48 2.21 -12.30
C THR A 247 4.55 2.21 -13.83
N LEU A 248 5.64 1.71 -14.42
CA LEU A 248 5.77 1.58 -15.86
C LEU A 248 4.69 0.65 -16.45
N LEU A 249 4.47 -0.52 -15.83
CA LEU A 249 3.44 -1.47 -16.26
C LEU A 249 2.03 -0.85 -16.16
N ALA A 250 1.75 -0.07 -15.13
CA ALA A 250 0.50 0.66 -14.98
C ALA A 250 0.32 1.70 -16.09
N LEU A 251 1.36 2.47 -16.41
CA LEU A 251 1.35 3.45 -17.51
C LEU A 251 1.11 2.80 -18.87
N LEU A 252 1.78 1.68 -19.16
CA LEU A 252 1.60 0.93 -20.40
C LEU A 252 0.21 0.28 -20.50
N GLY A 253 -0.35 -0.14 -19.37
CA GLY A 253 -1.70 -0.71 -19.30
C GLY A 253 -2.81 0.33 -19.55
N PHE A 254 -2.53 1.60 -19.27
CA PHE A 254 -3.46 2.72 -19.42
C PHE A 254 -3.45 3.29 -20.86
N ASN A 255 -3.73 2.45 -21.87
CA ASN A 255 -3.82 2.91 -23.26
C ASN A 255 -5.30 3.13 -23.68
N PRO A 256 -5.73 4.38 -24.05
CA PRO A 256 -7.12 4.68 -24.43
C PRO A 256 -7.52 4.08 -25.77
N GLU A 257 -6.58 3.85 -26.69
CA GLU A 257 -6.90 3.24 -27.97
C GLU A 257 -7.48 1.83 -27.79
N ARG A 258 -6.93 1.06 -26.85
CA ARG A 258 -7.48 -0.24 -26.44
C ARG A 258 -8.80 -0.13 -25.65
N MET A 259 -9.08 1.05 -25.08
CA MET A 259 -10.34 1.30 -24.36
C MET A 259 -11.45 1.76 -25.29
N ALA A 260 -11.14 2.49 -26.36
CA ALA A 260 -12.10 3.01 -27.34
C ALA A 260 -12.51 1.97 -28.38
N SER A 261 -11.62 1.07 -28.80
CA SER A 261 -11.90 0.08 -29.85
C SER A 261 -12.92 -0.99 -29.45
N ASN A 262 -13.13 -1.22 -28.17
CA ASN A 262 -14.07 -2.24 -27.66
C ASN A 262 -15.50 -1.75 -27.39
N THR A 263 -15.76 -0.45 -27.54
CA THR A 263 -17.14 0.07 -27.52
C THR A 263 -17.82 -0.06 -28.88
N LYS A 264 -17.06 -0.28 -29.96
CA LYS A 264 -17.59 -0.48 -31.31
C LYS A 264 -17.99 -1.93 -31.64
N GLY A 265 -17.70 -2.89 -30.76
CA GLY A 265 -18.02 -4.31 -30.97
C GLY A 265 -19.26 -4.83 -30.24
N LYS A 266 -20.08 -3.95 -29.66
CA LYS A 266 -21.34 -4.27 -28.98
C LYS A 266 -22.50 -3.40 -29.49
N GLY A 267 -22.49 -3.13 -30.80
CA GLY A 267 -23.64 -2.58 -31.52
C GLY A 267 -24.19 -3.64 -32.47
#